data_39816b21e976ed04a649f06a6225741a
#
_entry.id   39816b21e976ed04a649f06a6225741a
#
_cell.length_a   1.000
_cell.length_b   1.000
_cell.length_c   1.000
_cell.angle_alpha   90.00
_cell.angle_beta   90.00
_cell.angle_gamma   90.00
#
_symmetry.space_group_name_H-M   'P 1'
#
loop_
_entity.id
_entity.type
_entity.pdbx_description
1 polymer ?
#
loop_
_entity_poly.entity_id
_entity_poly.type
_entity_poly.pdbx_seq_one_letter_code
_entity_poly.pdbx_strand_id
1 'polypeptide(L)'
;MAARHYIIMADIISSRYIKDGDFMGQFKNLTILANERFKSQIVSPLTITLGDEFQGIVNNAKTLFELVFFLEEQRIEAGHMFQLRYSLVHGEIETEINTKIAYEMYGPGLTHAREGLQWAKDSGHHYHVDLKPVPEAQLKLCLELYQSIKSEWKPREYKIVAAFLKHNDYKDLAKMGLYKTRSGAWKKGKSLRIDEYHTVKRLIFLILNHG
;
A
#
# COMPACT_ATOMS: atom_id res chain seq x y z
N MET A 1 -25.13 6.89 -17.33
CA MET A 1 -23.67 7.03 -17.20
C MET A 1 -23.16 5.87 -16.35
N ALA A 2 -22.10 5.22 -16.76
CA ALA A 2 -21.46 4.17 -15.95
C ALA A 2 -20.97 4.76 -14.62
N ALA A 3 -21.06 3.99 -13.54
CA ALA A 3 -20.65 4.46 -12.23
C ALA A 3 -19.11 4.46 -12.12
N ARG A 4 -18.54 5.48 -11.46
CA ARG A 4 -17.11 5.54 -11.17
C ARG A 4 -16.80 4.85 -9.85
N HIS A 5 -15.71 4.11 -9.85
CA HIS A 5 -15.27 3.29 -8.72
C HIS A 5 -13.82 3.54 -8.39
N TYR A 6 -13.44 3.32 -7.14
CA TYR A 6 -12.07 3.39 -6.68
C TYR A 6 -11.39 2.04 -6.86
N ILE A 7 -10.48 1.98 -7.80
CA ILE A 7 -9.81 0.77 -8.28
C ILE A 7 -8.39 0.76 -7.72
N ILE A 8 -7.97 -0.37 -7.18
CA ILE A 8 -6.58 -0.66 -6.84
C ILE A 8 -6.09 -1.83 -7.68
N MET A 9 -4.93 -1.65 -8.30
CA MET A 9 -4.12 -2.74 -8.84
C MET A 9 -2.72 -2.67 -8.23
N ALA A 10 -2.11 -3.81 -8.00
CA ALA A 10 -0.73 -3.87 -7.55
C ALA A 10 -0.01 -5.10 -8.08
N ASP A 11 1.30 -4.97 -8.29
CA ASP A 11 2.19 -6.08 -8.66
C ASP A 11 3.41 -6.16 -7.72
N ILE A 12 4.06 -7.31 -7.74
CA ILE A 12 5.34 -7.52 -7.06
C ILE A 12 6.47 -7.01 -7.95
N ILE A 13 7.25 -6.06 -7.43
CA ILE A 13 8.41 -5.50 -8.15
C ILE A 13 9.48 -6.59 -8.31
N SER A 14 9.90 -6.79 -9.57
CA SER A 14 10.99 -7.73 -9.90
C SER A 14 10.73 -9.17 -9.46
N SER A 15 9.48 -9.62 -9.46
CA SER A 15 9.05 -10.98 -9.05
C SER A 15 9.91 -12.09 -9.67
N ARG A 16 10.33 -11.94 -10.92
CA ARG A 16 11.17 -12.91 -11.65
C ARG A 16 12.57 -13.13 -11.04
N TYR A 17 13.04 -12.22 -10.20
CA TYR A 17 14.36 -12.27 -9.56
C TYR A 17 14.30 -12.65 -8.09
N ILE A 18 13.10 -12.86 -7.54
CA ILE A 18 12.92 -13.26 -6.14
C ILE A 18 13.26 -14.75 -6.02
N LYS A 19 14.31 -15.04 -5.24
CA LYS A 19 14.75 -16.43 -4.98
C LYS A 19 14.10 -17.06 -3.74
N ASP A 20 13.28 -16.33 -3.02
CA ASP A 20 12.52 -16.84 -1.88
C ASP A 20 11.42 -17.76 -2.40
N GLY A 21 11.51 -19.05 -2.04
CA GLY A 21 10.66 -20.10 -2.62
C GLY A 21 9.17 -20.00 -2.30
N ASP A 22 8.75 -19.13 -1.33
CA ASP A 22 7.35 -19.00 -0.92
C ASP A 22 6.80 -17.57 -1.03
N PHE A 23 7.42 -16.70 -1.81
CA PHE A 23 6.93 -15.31 -1.94
C PHE A 23 5.48 -15.22 -2.47
N MET A 24 5.06 -16.20 -3.26
CA MET A 24 3.68 -16.28 -3.75
C MET A 24 2.69 -16.61 -2.63
N GLY A 25 3.03 -17.52 -1.72
CA GLY A 25 2.25 -17.81 -0.53
C GLY A 25 2.18 -16.60 0.40
N GLN A 26 3.28 -15.90 0.58
CA GLN A 26 3.36 -14.65 1.35
C GLN A 26 2.46 -13.57 0.74
N PHE A 27 2.48 -13.37 -0.59
CA PHE A 27 1.65 -12.41 -1.29
C PHE A 27 0.15 -12.77 -1.18
N LYS A 28 -0.19 -14.04 -1.33
CA LYS A 28 -1.55 -14.54 -1.14
C LYS A 28 -2.04 -14.29 0.29
N ASN A 29 -1.24 -14.59 1.29
CA ASN A 29 -1.61 -14.35 2.69
C ASN A 29 -1.81 -12.85 2.96
N LEU A 30 -0.98 -11.99 2.39
CA LEU A 30 -1.11 -10.54 2.51
C LEU A 30 -2.45 -10.04 1.94
N THR A 31 -2.88 -10.55 0.78
CA THR A 31 -4.17 -10.20 0.18
C THR A 31 -5.36 -10.73 1.01
N ILE A 32 -5.25 -11.91 1.60
CA ILE A 32 -6.27 -12.48 2.49
C ILE A 32 -6.44 -11.59 3.73
N LEU A 33 -5.34 -11.25 4.41
CA LEU A 33 -5.36 -10.37 5.59
C LEU A 33 -5.98 -9.00 5.28
N ALA A 34 -5.66 -8.44 4.11
CA ALA A 34 -6.23 -7.17 3.67
C ALA A 34 -7.75 -7.28 3.43
N ASN A 35 -8.20 -8.32 2.75
CA ASN A 35 -9.62 -8.57 2.52
C ASN A 35 -10.41 -8.75 3.83
N GLU A 36 -9.85 -9.46 4.80
CA GLU A 36 -10.46 -9.62 6.11
C GLU A 36 -10.53 -8.30 6.88
N ARG A 37 -9.43 -7.54 6.90
CA ARG A 37 -9.31 -6.29 7.65
C ARG A 37 -10.24 -5.20 7.12
N PHE A 38 -10.43 -5.14 5.80
CA PHE A 38 -11.21 -4.10 5.12
C PHE A 38 -12.54 -4.59 4.57
N LYS A 39 -13.05 -5.73 5.04
CA LYS A 39 -14.25 -6.40 4.52
C LYS A 39 -15.46 -5.47 4.30
N SER A 40 -15.71 -4.54 5.22
CA SER A 40 -16.83 -3.58 5.13
C SER A 40 -16.57 -2.38 4.21
N GLN A 41 -15.32 -2.20 3.76
CA GLN A 41 -14.87 -1.05 2.96
C GLN A 41 -14.47 -1.48 1.54
N ILE A 42 -14.36 -2.76 1.28
CA ILE A 42 -14.07 -3.37 -0.02
C ILE A 42 -15.40 -3.69 -0.70
N VAL A 43 -15.55 -3.25 -1.95
CA VAL A 43 -16.70 -3.54 -2.81
C VAL A 43 -16.46 -4.82 -3.60
N SER A 44 -15.25 -4.99 -4.15
CA SER A 44 -14.79 -6.22 -4.79
C SER A 44 -13.44 -6.61 -4.19
N PRO A 45 -13.29 -7.84 -3.65
CA PRO A 45 -12.11 -8.21 -2.86
C PRO A 45 -10.83 -8.19 -3.69
N LEU A 46 -9.69 -7.93 -3.03
CA LEU A 46 -8.39 -8.10 -3.67
C LEU A 46 -8.27 -9.52 -4.18
N THR A 47 -8.18 -9.65 -5.48
CA THR A 47 -8.13 -10.93 -6.19
C THR A 47 -6.83 -11.01 -6.98
N ILE A 48 -6.04 -12.06 -6.76
CA ILE A 48 -4.82 -12.31 -7.53
C ILE A 48 -5.23 -12.75 -8.95
N THR A 49 -4.75 -12.01 -9.95
CA THR A 49 -5.13 -12.21 -11.37
C THR A 49 -4.05 -12.92 -12.18
N LEU A 50 -2.80 -12.47 -12.08
CA LEU A 50 -1.66 -12.97 -12.88
C LEU A 50 -0.51 -13.52 -12.02
N GLY A 51 -0.86 -14.14 -10.88
CA GLY A 51 0.14 -14.73 -9.98
C GLY A 51 0.78 -13.69 -9.05
N ASP A 52 1.49 -12.73 -9.56
CA ASP A 52 2.19 -11.66 -8.84
C ASP A 52 1.47 -10.30 -8.87
N GLU A 53 0.23 -10.27 -9.38
CA GLU A 53 -0.61 -9.09 -9.50
C GLU A 53 -1.97 -9.34 -8.82
N PHE A 54 -2.52 -8.33 -8.15
CA PHE A 54 -3.91 -8.33 -7.73
C PHE A 54 -4.65 -7.08 -8.18
N GLN A 55 -5.97 -7.18 -8.24
CA GLN A 55 -6.88 -6.04 -8.38
C GLN A 55 -8.00 -6.10 -7.35
N GLY A 56 -8.61 -4.95 -7.07
CA GLY A 56 -9.76 -4.82 -6.16
C GLY A 56 -10.48 -3.49 -6.34
N ILE A 57 -11.67 -3.39 -5.75
CA ILE A 57 -12.49 -2.17 -5.76
C ILE A 57 -12.87 -1.83 -4.33
N VAL A 58 -12.75 -0.56 -3.96
CA VAL A 58 -13.06 -0.06 -2.61
C VAL A 58 -14.06 1.10 -2.64
N ASN A 59 -14.60 1.45 -1.47
CA ASN A 59 -15.68 2.43 -1.35
C ASN A 59 -15.25 3.87 -1.67
N ASN A 60 -14.01 4.27 -1.36
CA ASN A 60 -13.56 5.65 -1.47
C ASN A 60 -12.04 5.77 -1.51
N ALA A 61 -11.54 6.97 -1.84
CA ALA A 61 -10.11 7.27 -1.93
C ALA A 61 -9.36 7.05 -0.58
N LYS A 62 -10.00 7.36 0.54
CA LYS A 62 -9.40 7.14 1.86
C LYS A 62 -9.09 5.67 2.09
N THR A 63 -10.04 4.79 1.78
CA THR A 63 -9.86 3.33 1.88
C THR A 63 -8.73 2.83 0.97
N LEU A 64 -8.55 3.39 -0.25
CA LEU A 64 -7.41 3.05 -1.09
C LEU A 64 -6.08 3.24 -0.36
N PHE A 65 -5.88 4.41 0.27
CA PHE A 65 -4.63 4.70 0.97
C PHE A 65 -4.48 3.94 2.28
N GLU A 66 -5.56 3.75 3.04
CA GLU A 66 -5.54 2.89 4.23
C GLU A 66 -5.11 1.46 3.87
N LEU A 67 -5.60 0.94 2.75
CA LEU A 67 -5.25 -0.38 2.23
C LEU A 67 -3.79 -0.46 1.79
N VAL A 68 -3.29 0.53 1.04
CA VAL A 68 -1.87 0.63 0.64
C VAL A 68 -0.97 0.64 1.87
N PHE A 69 -1.27 1.48 2.87
CA PHE A 69 -0.47 1.55 4.09
C PHE A 69 -0.51 0.25 4.88
N PHE A 70 -1.67 -0.37 5.00
CA PHE A 70 -1.82 -1.65 5.66
C PHE A 70 -0.98 -2.74 4.97
N LEU A 71 -1.06 -2.87 3.65
CA LEU A 71 -0.29 -3.85 2.89
C LEU A 71 1.22 -3.66 3.09
N GLU A 72 1.70 -2.41 3.04
CA GLU A 72 3.12 -2.11 3.23
C GLU A 72 3.59 -2.37 4.67
N GLU A 73 2.78 -2.02 5.67
CA GLU A 73 3.10 -2.24 7.08
C GLU A 73 3.06 -3.73 7.43
N GLN A 74 2.07 -4.49 6.93
CA GLN A 74 2.00 -5.93 7.14
C GLN A 74 3.15 -6.67 6.45
N ARG A 75 3.54 -6.25 5.23
CA ARG A 75 4.70 -6.79 4.53
C ARG A 75 5.98 -6.63 5.37
N ILE A 76 6.19 -5.44 5.93
CA ILE A 76 7.34 -5.14 6.79
C ILE A 76 7.29 -5.96 8.09
N GLU A 77 6.12 -6.03 8.73
CA GLU A 77 5.93 -6.78 9.96
C GLU A 77 6.21 -8.27 9.79
N ALA A 78 5.73 -8.86 8.71
CA ALA A 78 5.98 -10.24 8.37
C ALA A 78 7.42 -10.52 7.87
N GLY A 79 8.21 -9.47 7.64
CA GLY A 79 9.59 -9.59 7.15
C GLY A 79 9.69 -9.95 5.67
N HIS A 80 8.63 -9.74 4.90
CA HIS A 80 8.63 -10.07 3.47
C HIS A 80 9.58 -9.17 2.68
N MET A 81 10.39 -9.79 1.81
CA MET A 81 11.46 -9.13 1.08
C MET A 81 11.00 -8.47 -0.22
N PHE A 82 9.88 -8.89 -0.79
CA PHE A 82 9.34 -8.29 -2.00
C PHE A 82 8.80 -6.87 -1.73
N GLN A 83 8.76 -6.07 -2.76
CA GLN A 83 8.15 -4.74 -2.76
C GLN A 83 6.95 -4.73 -3.69
N LEU A 84 6.00 -3.84 -3.43
CA LEU A 84 4.79 -3.69 -4.23
C LEU A 84 4.82 -2.37 -5.01
N ARG A 85 4.21 -2.41 -6.19
CA ARG A 85 3.88 -1.26 -7.01
C ARG A 85 2.36 -1.17 -7.10
N TYR A 86 1.84 0.04 -7.17
CA TYR A 86 0.41 0.29 -7.11
C TYR A 86 -0.06 1.21 -8.23
N SER A 87 -1.26 0.94 -8.74
CA SER A 87 -2.06 1.86 -9.53
C SER A 87 -3.38 2.11 -8.81
N LEU A 88 -3.67 3.38 -8.51
CA LEU A 88 -4.85 3.84 -7.77
C LEU A 88 -5.64 4.76 -8.68
N VAL A 89 -6.82 4.32 -9.09
CA VAL A 89 -7.63 5.01 -10.11
C VAL A 89 -9.07 5.19 -9.64
N HIS A 90 -9.66 6.37 -9.92
CA HIS A 90 -11.09 6.59 -9.85
C HIS A 90 -11.66 6.62 -11.26
N GLY A 91 -12.24 5.51 -11.71
CA GLY A 91 -12.63 5.30 -13.09
C GLY A 91 -13.94 4.54 -13.28
N GLU A 92 -14.49 4.60 -14.49
CA GLU A 92 -15.77 3.98 -14.84
C GLU A 92 -15.61 2.47 -15.03
N ILE A 93 -16.59 1.71 -14.49
CA ILE A 93 -16.78 0.28 -14.74
C ILE A 93 -18.18 0.13 -15.35
N GLU A 94 -18.24 -0.51 -16.51
CA GLU A 94 -19.47 -0.62 -17.32
C GLU A 94 -20.31 -1.85 -16.99
N THR A 95 -19.66 -2.88 -16.45
CA THR A 95 -20.34 -4.10 -15.98
C THR A 95 -20.81 -3.95 -14.55
N GLU A 96 -21.68 -4.86 -14.10
CA GLU A 96 -21.96 -5.02 -12.67
C GLU A 96 -20.66 -5.35 -11.91
N ILE A 97 -20.55 -4.82 -10.68
CA ILE A 97 -19.40 -5.12 -9.83
C ILE A 97 -19.52 -6.54 -9.29
N ASN A 98 -18.53 -7.36 -9.59
CA ASN A 98 -18.42 -8.69 -9.02
C ASN A 98 -17.93 -8.57 -7.55
N THR A 99 -18.84 -8.77 -6.61
CA THR A 99 -18.57 -8.65 -5.17
C THR A 99 -17.88 -9.88 -4.56
N LYS A 100 -17.71 -10.96 -5.32
CA LYS A 100 -17.07 -12.19 -4.86
C LYS A 100 -15.59 -12.26 -5.24
N ILE A 101 -15.26 -11.80 -6.44
CA ILE A 101 -13.90 -11.76 -6.99
C ILE A 101 -13.74 -10.54 -7.87
N ALA A 102 -12.60 -9.85 -7.81
CA ALA A 102 -12.33 -8.72 -8.67
C ALA A 102 -11.87 -9.20 -10.06
N TYR A 103 -12.74 -9.93 -10.76
CA TYR A 103 -12.51 -10.50 -12.08
C TYR A 103 -13.81 -10.50 -12.89
N GLU A 104 -13.70 -10.69 -14.22
CA GLU A 104 -14.87 -10.69 -15.13
C GLU A 104 -15.62 -9.36 -15.12
N MET A 105 -14.93 -8.26 -14.91
CA MET A 105 -15.43 -6.90 -15.01
C MET A 105 -14.72 -6.17 -16.15
N TYR A 106 -15.47 -5.24 -16.78
CA TYR A 106 -14.98 -4.45 -17.89
C TYR A 106 -15.33 -2.97 -17.70
N GLY A 107 -14.43 -2.09 -18.18
CA GLY A 107 -14.67 -0.64 -18.24
C GLY A 107 -13.36 0.14 -18.36
N PRO A 108 -13.43 1.39 -18.85
CA PRO A 108 -12.24 2.22 -19.08
C PRO A 108 -11.42 2.46 -17.81
N GLY A 109 -12.04 2.47 -16.62
CA GLY A 109 -11.34 2.60 -15.35
C GLY A 109 -10.39 1.45 -15.06
N LEU A 110 -10.78 0.20 -15.37
CA LEU A 110 -9.93 -0.98 -15.21
C LEU A 110 -8.77 -0.98 -16.21
N THR A 111 -9.05 -0.59 -17.46
CA THR A 111 -8.00 -0.43 -18.50
C THR A 111 -6.99 0.62 -18.07
N HIS A 112 -7.46 1.78 -17.61
CA HIS A 112 -6.60 2.87 -17.15
C HIS A 112 -5.75 2.48 -15.91
N ALA A 113 -6.33 1.73 -14.96
CA ALA A 113 -5.58 1.22 -13.82
C ALA A 113 -4.45 0.27 -14.24
N ARG A 114 -4.69 -0.60 -15.22
CA ARG A 114 -3.69 -1.52 -15.77
C ARG A 114 -2.59 -0.78 -16.52
N GLU A 115 -2.96 0.18 -17.37
CA GLU A 115 -2.01 1.03 -18.09
C GLU A 115 -1.15 1.84 -17.11
N GLY A 116 -1.75 2.36 -16.04
CA GLY A 116 -1.06 3.05 -14.96
C GLY A 116 -0.06 2.17 -14.22
N LEU A 117 -0.41 0.91 -13.97
CA LEU A 117 0.51 -0.07 -13.37
C LEU A 117 1.69 -0.37 -14.31
N GLN A 118 1.41 -0.55 -15.61
CA GLN A 118 2.46 -0.76 -16.63
C GLN A 118 3.36 0.47 -16.77
N TRP A 119 2.79 1.68 -16.80
CA TRP A 119 3.55 2.91 -16.82
C TRP A 119 4.50 3.02 -15.61
N ALA A 120 3.99 2.74 -14.40
CA ALA A 120 4.80 2.76 -13.20
C ALA A 120 5.94 1.73 -13.24
N LYS A 121 5.71 0.57 -13.88
CA LYS A 121 6.72 -0.47 -14.11
C LYS A 121 7.82 0.03 -15.05
N ASP A 122 7.45 0.62 -16.17
CA ASP A 122 8.38 1.04 -17.22
C ASP A 122 9.21 2.27 -16.80
N SER A 123 8.61 3.15 -15.99
CA SER A 123 9.24 4.37 -15.48
C SER A 123 9.98 4.20 -14.15
N GLY A 124 9.91 3.01 -13.52
CA GLY A 124 10.55 2.74 -12.23
C GLY A 124 9.87 3.38 -11.02
N HIS A 125 8.62 3.85 -11.19
CA HIS A 125 7.84 4.39 -10.09
C HIS A 125 7.14 3.29 -9.28
N HIS A 126 6.87 3.57 -7.99
CA HIS A 126 6.11 2.65 -7.13
C HIS A 126 4.61 2.93 -7.13
N TYR A 127 4.20 4.11 -7.56
CA TYR A 127 2.81 4.56 -7.50
C TYR A 127 2.40 5.25 -8.78
N HIS A 128 1.25 4.83 -9.32
CA HIS A 128 0.45 5.57 -10.27
C HIS A 128 -0.84 6.02 -9.57
N VAL A 129 -1.23 7.30 -9.73
CA VAL A 129 -2.44 7.85 -9.10
C VAL A 129 -3.20 8.70 -10.10
N ASP A 130 -4.48 8.39 -10.31
CA ASP A 130 -5.47 9.19 -11.02
C ASP A 130 -6.81 9.12 -10.26
N LEU A 131 -6.99 10.05 -9.32
CA LEU A 131 -8.11 10.09 -8.37
C LEU A 131 -8.92 11.38 -8.48
N LYS A 132 -9.09 11.93 -9.68
CA LYS A 132 -9.87 13.18 -9.88
C LYS A 132 -11.22 13.14 -9.15
N PRO A 133 -11.62 14.21 -8.47
CA PRO A 133 -11.06 15.57 -8.46
C PRO A 133 -9.94 15.84 -7.42
N VAL A 134 -9.44 14.82 -6.73
CA VAL A 134 -8.39 14.99 -5.71
C VAL A 134 -7.11 15.60 -6.32
N PRO A 135 -6.40 16.50 -5.62
CA PRO A 135 -5.16 17.12 -6.11
C PRO A 135 -4.02 16.11 -6.30
N GLU A 136 -3.89 15.54 -7.49
CA GLU A 136 -2.95 14.46 -7.80
C GLU A 136 -1.48 14.86 -7.64
N ALA A 137 -1.12 16.10 -8.01
CA ALA A 137 0.26 16.56 -7.91
C ALA A 137 0.76 16.52 -6.46
N GLN A 138 -0.06 16.96 -5.51
CA GLN A 138 0.25 16.92 -4.09
C GLN A 138 0.34 15.47 -3.57
N LEU A 139 -0.57 14.59 -4.00
CA LEU A 139 -0.52 13.17 -3.65
C LEU A 139 0.74 12.49 -4.19
N LYS A 140 1.14 12.78 -5.43
CA LYS A 140 2.36 12.23 -6.03
C LYS A 140 3.60 12.62 -5.23
N LEU A 141 3.75 13.90 -4.88
CA LEU A 141 4.86 14.38 -4.05
C LEU A 141 4.89 13.71 -2.67
N CYS A 142 3.73 13.55 -2.02
CA CYS A 142 3.65 12.85 -0.74
C CYS A 142 4.03 11.37 -0.88
N LEU A 143 3.62 10.69 -1.96
CA LEU A 143 3.98 9.29 -2.21
C LEU A 143 5.46 9.10 -2.55
N GLU A 144 6.08 10.04 -3.26
CA GLU A 144 7.52 10.05 -3.49
C GLU A 144 8.29 10.17 -2.16
N LEU A 145 7.86 11.10 -1.29
CA LEU A 145 8.45 11.24 0.05
C LEU A 145 8.22 9.98 0.91
N TYR A 146 7.01 9.43 0.88
CA TYR A 146 6.66 8.18 1.57
C TYR A 146 7.57 7.03 1.10
N GLN A 147 7.76 6.89 -0.20
CA GLN A 147 8.63 5.86 -0.77
C GLN A 147 10.10 6.11 -0.42
N SER A 148 10.57 7.35 -0.47
CA SER A 148 11.93 7.71 -0.07
C SER A 148 12.24 7.26 1.37
N ILE A 149 11.32 7.49 2.32
CA ILE A 149 11.48 7.06 3.70
C ILE A 149 11.54 5.53 3.80
N LYS A 150 10.61 4.83 3.17
CA LYS A 150 10.55 3.35 3.21
C LYS A 150 11.77 2.69 2.58
N SER A 151 12.33 3.27 1.53
CA SER A 151 13.49 2.71 0.83
C SER A 151 14.77 2.70 1.67
N GLU A 152 14.83 3.52 2.71
CA GLU A 152 15.96 3.54 3.66
C GLU A 152 15.90 2.36 4.66
N TRP A 153 14.72 1.75 4.85
CA TRP A 153 14.54 0.64 5.80
C TRP A 153 15.09 -0.67 5.23
N LYS A 154 16.12 -1.18 5.86
CA LYS A 154 16.74 -2.45 5.45
C LYS A 154 15.97 -3.64 6.03
N PRO A 155 15.92 -4.79 5.35
CA PRO A 155 15.22 -5.98 5.85
C PRO A 155 15.59 -6.39 7.27
N ARG A 156 16.87 -6.29 7.65
CA ARG A 156 17.35 -6.55 9.02
C ARG A 156 16.73 -5.64 10.08
N GLU A 157 16.11 -4.51 9.66
CA GLU A 157 15.48 -3.51 10.53
C GLU A 157 13.97 -3.68 10.58
N TYR A 158 13.35 -4.51 9.73
CA TYR A 158 11.90 -4.64 9.61
C TYR A 158 11.21 -4.94 10.94
N LYS A 159 11.76 -5.85 11.76
CA LYS A 159 11.23 -6.14 13.10
C LYS A 159 11.15 -4.89 13.98
N ILE A 160 12.16 -4.04 13.90
CA ILE A 160 12.23 -2.81 14.69
C ILE A 160 11.32 -1.72 14.10
N VAL A 161 11.31 -1.58 12.77
CA VAL A 161 10.40 -0.67 12.06
C VAL A 161 8.95 -1.03 12.40
N ALA A 162 8.54 -2.29 12.28
CA ALA A 162 7.20 -2.74 12.61
C ALA A 162 6.81 -2.40 14.06
N ALA A 163 7.73 -2.56 15.01
CA ALA A 163 7.49 -2.18 16.40
C ALA A 163 7.25 -0.66 16.54
N PHE A 164 8.03 0.18 15.85
CA PHE A 164 7.82 1.63 15.84
C PHE A 164 6.49 2.05 15.18
N LEU A 165 6.09 1.35 14.12
CA LEU A 165 4.82 1.64 13.43
C LEU A 165 3.60 1.28 14.29
N LYS A 166 3.72 0.31 15.18
CA LYS A 166 2.65 -0.13 16.11
C LYS A 166 2.58 0.69 17.39
N HIS A 167 3.71 1.20 17.87
CA HIS A 167 3.82 1.82 19.19
C HIS A 167 4.28 3.27 19.07
N ASN A 168 3.40 4.19 19.46
CA ASN A 168 3.68 5.63 19.38
C ASN A 168 4.58 6.13 20.54
N ASP A 169 4.77 5.35 21.62
CA ASP A 169 5.62 5.75 22.75
C ASP A 169 6.93 4.95 22.76
N TYR A 170 8.05 5.65 22.71
CA TYR A 170 9.41 5.09 22.84
C TYR A 170 9.64 4.35 24.17
N LYS A 171 8.84 4.64 25.22
CA LYS A 171 8.88 3.90 26.49
C LYS A 171 8.39 2.46 26.30
N ASP A 172 7.39 2.23 25.46
CA ASP A 172 6.85 0.89 25.26
C ASP A 172 7.86 0.01 24.53
N LEU A 173 8.62 0.56 23.58
CA LEU A 173 9.71 -0.15 22.91
C LEU A 173 10.84 -0.55 23.88
N ALA A 174 11.12 0.28 24.87
CA ALA A 174 12.08 -0.06 25.93
C ALA A 174 11.51 -1.16 26.85
N LYS A 175 10.23 -1.11 27.25
CA LYS A 175 9.58 -2.17 28.04
C LYS A 175 9.53 -3.51 27.33
N MET A 176 9.40 -3.52 26.00
CA MET A 176 9.44 -4.73 25.17
C MET A 176 10.85 -5.34 25.03
N GLY A 177 11.86 -4.73 25.64
CA GLY A 177 13.26 -5.20 25.57
C GLY A 177 13.93 -4.96 24.22
N LEU A 178 13.29 -4.23 23.30
CA LEU A 178 13.87 -3.88 22.01
C LEU A 178 14.97 -2.83 22.13
N TYR A 179 14.93 -2.02 23.18
CA TYR A 179 15.95 -1.02 23.55
C TYR A 179 16.20 -0.99 25.04
N LYS A 180 17.47 -0.81 25.44
CA LYS A 180 17.85 -0.68 26.85
C LYS A 180 17.33 0.62 27.49
N THR A 181 17.12 1.67 26.69
CA THR A 181 16.72 2.98 27.17
C THR A 181 15.75 3.66 26.20
N ARG A 182 14.87 4.53 26.73
CA ARG A 182 14.00 5.41 25.95
C ARG A 182 14.79 6.29 24.97
N SER A 183 15.94 6.82 25.40
CA SER A 183 16.82 7.66 24.58
C SER A 183 17.37 6.88 23.39
N GLY A 184 17.75 5.61 23.59
CA GLY A 184 18.20 4.72 22.50
C GLY A 184 17.10 4.46 21.48
N ALA A 185 15.88 4.18 21.95
CA ALA A 185 14.72 4.00 21.09
C ALA A 185 14.42 5.29 20.29
N TRP A 186 14.44 6.46 20.95
CA TRP A 186 14.22 7.75 20.31
C TRP A 186 15.24 8.02 19.18
N LYS A 187 16.55 7.85 19.47
CA LYS A 187 17.60 8.04 18.45
C LYS A 187 17.39 7.12 17.24
N LYS A 188 16.98 5.87 17.48
CA LYS A 188 16.71 4.92 16.38
C LYS A 188 15.47 5.32 15.60
N GLY A 189 14.37 5.72 16.25
CA GLY A 189 13.18 6.23 15.58
C GLY A 189 13.50 7.42 14.66
N LYS A 190 14.33 8.36 15.13
CA LYS A 190 14.82 9.47 14.30
C LYS A 190 15.63 8.99 13.11
N SER A 191 16.55 8.04 13.30
CA SER A 191 17.36 7.50 12.20
C SER A 191 16.54 6.72 11.17
N LEU A 192 15.38 6.18 11.56
CA LEU A 192 14.42 5.49 10.68
C LEU A 192 13.36 6.44 10.11
N ARG A 193 13.39 7.72 10.48
CA ARG A 193 12.44 8.75 10.02
C ARG A 193 10.97 8.39 10.31
N ILE A 194 10.71 7.79 11.48
CA ILE A 194 9.37 7.30 11.86
C ILE A 194 8.36 8.45 11.98
N ASP A 195 8.77 9.59 12.54
CA ASP A 195 7.89 10.76 12.70
C ASP A 195 7.53 11.36 11.32
N GLU A 196 8.48 11.41 10.39
CA GLU A 196 8.27 11.84 9.01
C GLU A 196 7.35 10.88 8.26
N TYR A 197 7.51 9.57 8.46
CA TYR A 197 6.60 8.55 7.91
C TYR A 197 5.16 8.79 8.34
N HIS A 198 4.91 8.96 9.64
CA HIS A 198 3.57 9.25 10.14
C HIS A 198 3.05 10.61 9.66
N THR A 199 3.93 11.59 9.51
CA THR A 199 3.55 12.92 9.04
C THR A 199 3.11 12.89 7.59
N VAL A 200 3.82 12.20 6.70
CA VAL A 200 3.42 12.09 5.30
C VAL A 200 2.12 11.31 5.12
N LYS A 201 1.87 10.26 5.92
CA LYS A 201 0.56 9.59 5.92
C LYS A 201 -0.57 10.54 6.29
N ARG A 202 -0.37 11.38 7.33
CA ARG A 202 -1.37 12.40 7.72
C ARG A 202 -1.59 13.44 6.63
N LEU A 203 -0.54 13.89 5.94
CA LEU A 203 -0.64 14.83 4.81
C LEU A 203 -1.49 14.23 3.68
N ILE A 204 -1.28 12.97 3.33
CA ILE A 204 -2.10 12.27 2.32
C ILE A 204 -3.58 12.31 2.73
N PHE A 205 -3.92 11.96 3.97
CA PHE A 205 -5.31 12.00 4.42
C PHE A 205 -5.90 13.42 4.48
N LEU A 206 -5.10 14.45 4.79
CA LEU A 206 -5.55 15.83 4.71
C LEU A 206 -5.90 16.24 3.27
N ILE A 207 -5.06 15.87 2.30
CA ILE A 207 -5.31 16.14 0.87
C ILE A 207 -6.60 15.45 0.42
N LEU A 208 -6.83 14.19 0.83
CA LEU A 208 -8.03 13.43 0.48
C LEU A 208 -9.32 14.00 1.08
N ASN A 209 -9.24 14.67 2.23
CA ASN A 209 -10.40 15.27 2.89
C ASN A 209 -10.77 16.65 2.32
N HIS A 210 -9.90 17.29 1.57
CA HIS A 210 -10.09 18.61 0.99
C HIS A 210 -10.31 18.60 -0.54
N GLY A 211 -10.29 17.46 -1.16
CA GLY A 211 -10.60 17.23 -2.59
C GLY A 211 -11.93 16.54 -2.76
#